data_1aedd8b3b3816cee073394562928a7e3
#
_entry.id   1aedd8b3b3816cee073394562928a7e3
#
_cell.length_a   1.000
_cell.length_b   1.000
_cell.length_c   1.000
_cell.angle_alpha   90.00
_cell.angle_beta   90.00
_cell.angle_gamma   90.00
#
_symmetry.space_group_name_H-M   'P 1'
#
loop_
_entity.id
_entity.type
_entity.pdbx_description
1 polymer ?
#
loop_
_entity_poly.entity_id
_entity_poly.type
_entity_poly.pdbx_seq_one_letter_code
_entity_poly.pdbx_strand_id
1 'polypeptide(L)'
;MEKFDNEKARRVWQRVQGTEGVPQDPGCNLQELVAREMEDGAMYLQLSRRFQGKDSILLRQMAEQEQSHAAILKGICALTTGNRPGTSSVPPQTGSVEVLLRRCYGREMQSLAEYERRAEDPQYGGVFRKMAEQEQSHCRILLELLGRLEHKSKRP
;
A
#
# COMPACT_ATOMS: atom_id res chain seq x y z
N MET A 1 15.12 22.18 -0.23
CA MET A 1 14.39 20.90 -0.30
C MET A 1 14.81 20.09 0.93
N GLU A 2 14.02 20.17 1.99
CA GLU A 2 14.31 19.45 3.24
C GLU A 2 14.24 17.94 2.96
N LYS A 3 15.32 17.24 3.26
CA LYS A 3 15.34 15.78 3.28
C LYS A 3 14.35 15.33 4.35
N PHE A 4 13.35 14.58 3.94
CA PHE A 4 12.44 13.90 4.85
C PHE A 4 13.26 13.06 5.83
N ASP A 5 13.21 13.39 7.11
CA ASP A 5 13.98 12.72 8.14
C ASP A 5 13.33 11.37 8.48
N ASN A 6 13.74 10.35 7.71
CA ASN A 6 13.29 8.97 7.86
C ASN A 6 13.54 8.40 9.27
N GLU A 7 14.51 8.93 9.97
CA GLU A 7 14.86 8.44 11.32
C GLU A 7 13.85 8.91 12.37
N LYS A 8 13.35 10.12 12.23
CA LYS A 8 12.30 10.67 13.10
C LYS A 8 10.96 9.94 12.89
N ALA A 9 10.60 9.67 11.66
CA ALA A 9 9.40 8.90 11.32
C ALA A 9 9.49 7.46 11.86
N ARG A 10 10.65 6.81 11.74
CA ARG A 10 10.93 5.49 12.33
C ARG A 10 10.72 5.45 13.85
N ARG A 11 11.23 6.46 14.59
CA ARG A 11 11.12 6.52 16.05
C ARG A 11 9.68 6.74 16.52
N VAL A 12 8.90 7.50 15.78
CA VAL A 12 7.48 7.70 16.07
C VAL A 12 6.68 6.41 15.85
N TRP A 13 6.95 5.66 14.78
CA TRP A 13 6.32 4.37 14.50
C TRP A 13 6.65 3.30 15.55
N GLN A 14 7.90 3.19 15.97
CA GLN A 14 8.32 2.24 17.00
C GLN A 14 7.65 2.49 18.35
N ARG A 15 7.38 3.75 18.70
CA ARG A 15 6.65 4.12 19.93
C ARG A 15 5.15 3.80 19.85
N VAL A 16 4.56 3.89 18.67
CA VAL A 16 3.11 3.66 18.49
C VAL A 16 2.78 2.16 18.46
N GLN A 17 3.70 1.31 18.04
CA GLN A 17 3.45 -0.13 17.91
C GLN A 17 3.81 -0.96 19.14
N GLY A 18 4.51 -0.43 20.12
CA GLY A 18 4.77 -1.11 21.42
C GLY A 18 5.39 -2.52 21.32
N THR A 19 6.06 -2.85 20.22
CA THR A 19 6.65 -4.16 19.99
C THR A 19 8.16 -4.09 20.01
N GLU A 20 8.74 -4.19 21.19
CA GLU A 20 10.12 -4.64 21.32
C GLU A 20 10.19 -6.16 21.02
N GLY A 21 10.89 -6.51 19.93
CA GLY A 21 11.70 -7.72 19.91
C GLY A 21 11.01 -9.07 19.78
N VAL A 22 10.08 -9.27 18.81
CA VAL A 22 9.82 -10.62 18.31
C VAL A 22 10.52 -10.77 16.95
N PRO A 23 11.43 -11.75 16.75
CA PRO A 23 11.93 -12.10 15.43
C PRO A 23 10.73 -12.58 14.60
N GLN A 24 10.23 -11.74 13.70
CA GLN A 24 9.19 -12.17 12.79
C GLN A 24 9.82 -13.08 11.74
N ASP A 25 9.23 -14.25 11.56
CA ASP A 25 9.55 -15.16 10.46
C ASP A 25 9.38 -14.40 9.13
N PRO A 26 10.45 -14.21 8.36
CA PRO A 26 10.38 -13.46 7.09
C PRO A 26 9.36 -14.02 6.10
N GLY A 27 9.09 -15.33 6.15
CA GLY A 27 8.17 -16.01 5.25
C GLY A 27 6.69 -15.69 5.53
N CYS A 28 6.29 -15.61 6.79
CA CYS A 28 4.91 -15.28 7.18
C CYS A 28 4.53 -13.85 6.73
N ASN A 29 5.46 -12.95 6.86
CA ASN A 29 5.25 -11.54 6.55
C ASN A 29 5.08 -11.25 5.04
N LEU A 30 5.73 -12.01 4.16
CA LEU A 30 5.54 -11.89 2.72
C LEU A 30 4.15 -12.35 2.26
N GLN A 31 3.58 -13.38 2.86
CA GLN A 31 2.23 -13.84 2.55
C GLN A 31 1.17 -12.80 2.96
N GLU A 32 1.36 -12.16 4.11
CA GLU A 32 0.49 -11.06 4.56
C GLU A 32 0.57 -9.86 3.62
N LEU A 33 1.77 -9.53 3.14
CA LEU A 33 1.94 -8.47 2.15
C LEU A 33 1.24 -8.80 0.83
N VAL A 34 1.34 -10.04 0.33
CA VAL A 34 0.60 -10.48 -0.87
C VAL A 34 -0.90 -10.27 -0.69
N ALA A 35 -1.45 -10.71 0.43
CA ALA A 35 -2.88 -10.54 0.73
C ALA A 35 -3.27 -9.05 0.76
N ARG A 36 -2.45 -8.21 1.37
CA ARG A 36 -2.66 -6.77 1.44
C ARG A 36 -2.72 -6.12 0.05
N GLU A 37 -1.73 -6.41 -0.81
CA GLU A 37 -1.70 -5.86 -2.18
C GLU A 37 -2.93 -6.29 -2.99
N MET A 38 -3.37 -7.53 -2.83
CA MET A 38 -4.58 -8.01 -3.51
C MET A 38 -5.84 -7.29 -3.02
N GLU A 39 -5.96 -7.04 -1.72
CA GLU A 39 -7.07 -6.28 -1.13
C GLU A 39 -7.05 -4.81 -1.59
N ASP A 40 -5.88 -4.19 -1.63
CA ASP A 40 -5.72 -2.80 -2.07
C ASP A 40 -6.08 -2.64 -3.55
N GLY A 41 -5.62 -3.56 -4.40
CA GLY A 41 -6.02 -3.60 -5.81
C GLY A 41 -7.52 -3.74 -6.01
N ALA A 42 -8.17 -4.62 -5.26
CA ALA A 42 -9.63 -4.79 -5.30
C ALA A 42 -10.37 -3.53 -4.83
N MET A 43 -9.85 -2.85 -3.81
CA MET A 43 -10.43 -1.61 -3.29
C MET A 43 -10.30 -0.45 -4.30
N TYR A 44 -9.17 -0.32 -4.98
CA TYR A 44 -9.02 0.68 -6.04
C TYR A 44 -9.93 0.42 -7.24
N LEU A 45 -10.12 -0.84 -7.64
CA LEU A 45 -11.12 -1.18 -8.67
C LEU A 45 -12.53 -0.82 -8.23
N GLN A 46 -12.88 -1.06 -6.99
CA GLN A 46 -14.18 -0.68 -6.43
C GLN A 46 -14.35 0.85 -6.42
N LEU A 47 -13.36 1.59 -5.96
CA LEU A 47 -13.36 3.05 -5.94
C LEU A 47 -13.42 3.63 -7.36
N SER A 48 -12.73 3.05 -8.32
CA SER A 48 -12.70 3.55 -9.70
C SER A 48 -14.09 3.66 -10.33
N ARG A 49 -15.03 2.80 -9.90
CA ARG A 49 -16.42 2.82 -10.37
C ARG A 49 -17.25 3.95 -9.75
N ARG A 50 -16.75 4.58 -8.70
CA ARG A 50 -17.41 5.71 -8.01
C ARG A 50 -16.84 7.07 -8.44
N PHE A 51 -15.83 7.06 -9.30
CA PHE A 51 -15.24 8.24 -9.92
C PHE A 51 -15.47 8.24 -11.42
N GLN A 52 -15.26 9.38 -12.05
CA GLN A 52 -15.37 9.55 -13.51
C GLN A 52 -14.11 10.16 -14.10
N GLY A 53 -13.92 10.02 -15.40
CA GLY A 53 -12.84 10.64 -16.14
C GLY A 53 -11.46 10.21 -15.67
N LYS A 54 -10.58 11.17 -15.51
CA LYS A 54 -9.17 10.94 -15.14
C LYS A 54 -9.00 10.22 -13.81
N ASP A 55 -9.82 10.53 -12.84
CA ASP A 55 -9.72 9.94 -11.50
C ASP A 55 -10.09 8.43 -11.51
N SER A 56 -11.09 8.05 -12.30
CA SER A 56 -11.43 6.65 -12.50
C SER A 56 -10.29 5.87 -13.18
N ILE A 57 -9.67 6.47 -14.21
CA ILE A 57 -8.53 5.87 -14.92
C ILE A 57 -7.34 5.72 -13.96
N LEU A 58 -7.04 6.76 -13.18
CA LEU A 58 -5.93 6.77 -12.24
C LEU A 58 -6.06 5.68 -11.17
N LEU A 59 -7.26 5.52 -10.60
CA LEU A 59 -7.55 4.45 -9.63
C LEU A 59 -7.43 3.05 -10.23
N ARG A 60 -7.78 2.84 -11.50
CA ARG A 60 -7.54 1.57 -12.19
C ARG A 60 -6.06 1.30 -12.39
N GLN A 61 -5.28 2.32 -12.75
CA GLN A 61 -3.83 2.17 -12.87
C GLN A 61 -3.18 1.83 -11.53
N MET A 62 -3.63 2.43 -10.44
CA MET A 62 -3.21 2.05 -9.10
C MET A 62 -3.54 0.57 -8.82
N ALA A 63 -4.75 0.12 -9.13
CA ALA A 63 -5.14 -1.27 -8.97
C ALA A 63 -4.23 -2.25 -9.76
N GLU A 64 -3.84 -1.89 -10.98
CA GLU A 64 -2.90 -2.68 -11.79
C GLU A 64 -1.50 -2.73 -11.16
N GLN A 65 -1.06 -1.65 -10.54
CA GLN A 65 0.20 -1.60 -9.81
C GLN A 65 0.18 -2.50 -8.58
N GLU A 66 -0.91 -2.51 -7.80
CA GLU A 66 -1.06 -3.42 -6.66
C GLU A 66 -1.06 -4.89 -7.11
N GLN A 67 -1.70 -5.22 -8.22
CA GLN A 67 -1.63 -6.58 -8.78
C GLN A 67 -0.19 -6.95 -9.18
N SER A 68 0.56 -6.01 -9.72
CA SER A 68 1.97 -6.20 -10.04
C SER A 68 2.81 -6.41 -8.79
N HIS A 69 2.58 -5.63 -7.72
CA HIS A 69 3.23 -5.81 -6.42
C HIS A 69 2.94 -7.20 -5.85
N ALA A 70 1.68 -7.62 -5.85
CA ALA A 70 1.29 -8.96 -5.40
C ALA A 70 2.02 -10.06 -6.19
N ALA A 71 2.13 -9.93 -7.52
CA ALA A 71 2.83 -10.90 -8.37
C ALA A 71 4.33 -10.96 -8.04
N ILE A 72 4.98 -9.81 -7.84
CA ILE A 72 6.39 -9.72 -7.44
C ILE A 72 6.60 -10.39 -6.08
N LEU A 73 5.78 -10.06 -5.09
CA LEU A 73 5.87 -10.65 -3.74
C LEU A 73 5.64 -12.16 -3.74
N LYS A 74 4.70 -12.66 -4.56
CA LYS A 74 4.49 -14.11 -4.76
C LYS A 74 5.76 -14.77 -5.32
N GLY A 75 6.41 -14.12 -6.28
CA GLY A 75 7.66 -14.60 -6.86
C GLY A 75 8.78 -14.66 -5.83
N ILE A 76 8.98 -13.60 -5.05
CA ILE A 76 9.97 -13.56 -3.98
C ILE A 76 9.67 -14.63 -2.93
N CYS A 77 8.41 -14.78 -2.51
CA CYS A 77 8.00 -15.81 -1.57
C CYS A 77 8.31 -17.22 -2.08
N ALA A 78 8.00 -17.52 -3.34
CA ALA A 78 8.30 -18.80 -3.96
C ALA A 78 9.81 -19.09 -4.01
N LEU A 79 10.63 -18.09 -4.32
CA LEU A 79 12.09 -18.22 -4.39
C LEU A 79 12.72 -18.42 -2.99
N THR A 80 12.19 -17.77 -1.97
CA THR A 80 12.76 -17.80 -0.61
C THR A 80 12.24 -18.95 0.24
N THR A 81 10.98 -19.34 0.07
CA THR A 81 10.31 -20.36 0.93
C THR A 81 9.94 -21.64 0.18
N GLY A 82 9.99 -21.65 -1.14
CA GLY A 82 9.47 -22.73 -1.98
C GLY A 82 7.94 -22.75 -2.12
N ASN A 83 7.23 -21.87 -1.45
CA ASN A 83 5.76 -21.77 -1.46
C ASN A 83 5.29 -20.51 -2.17
N ARG A 84 4.37 -20.65 -3.12
CA ARG A 84 3.72 -19.52 -3.79
C ARG A 84 2.35 -19.28 -3.16
N PRO A 85 2.10 -18.12 -2.55
CA PRO A 85 0.79 -17.79 -1.99
C PRO A 85 -0.30 -17.83 -3.06
N GLY A 86 -1.45 -18.39 -2.70
CA GLY A 86 -2.62 -18.43 -3.56
C GLY A 86 -3.30 -17.07 -3.72
N THR A 87 -4.30 -17.05 -4.58
CA THR A 87 -5.23 -15.91 -4.71
C THR A 87 -6.46 -16.20 -3.84
N SER A 88 -6.90 -15.19 -3.09
CA SER A 88 -8.19 -15.22 -2.38
C SER A 88 -9.14 -14.17 -2.97
N SER A 89 -10.42 -14.45 -2.93
CA SER A 89 -11.43 -13.44 -3.27
C SER A 89 -11.49 -12.38 -2.17
N VAL A 90 -11.55 -11.13 -2.59
CA VAL A 90 -11.67 -9.99 -1.67
C VAL A 90 -13.12 -9.49 -1.71
N PRO A 91 -13.85 -9.52 -0.59
CA PRO A 91 -15.21 -9.01 -0.53
C PRO A 91 -15.22 -7.49 -0.71
N PRO A 92 -16.28 -6.92 -1.33
CA PRO A 92 -16.43 -5.48 -1.47
C PRO A 92 -16.42 -4.78 -0.10
N GLN A 93 -15.75 -3.65 -0.02
CA GLN A 93 -15.71 -2.82 1.17
C GLN A 93 -16.91 -1.87 1.21
N THR A 94 -17.48 -1.67 2.40
CA THR A 94 -18.59 -0.75 2.63
C THR A 94 -18.10 0.59 3.16
N GLY A 95 -18.80 1.66 2.83
CA GLY A 95 -18.51 3.00 3.32
C GLY A 95 -18.66 4.08 2.25
N SER A 96 -18.61 5.34 2.69
CA SER A 96 -18.52 6.48 1.76
C SER A 96 -17.18 6.49 1.04
N VAL A 97 -17.11 7.22 -0.08
CA VAL A 97 -15.86 7.41 -0.83
C VAL A 97 -14.75 7.95 0.06
N GLU A 98 -15.05 8.93 0.91
CA GLU A 98 -14.08 9.52 1.84
C GLU A 98 -13.55 8.51 2.86
N VAL A 99 -14.42 7.70 3.43
CA VAL A 99 -14.02 6.64 4.37
C VAL A 99 -13.11 5.62 3.69
N LEU A 100 -13.45 5.20 2.48
CA LEU A 100 -12.64 4.24 1.73
C LEU A 100 -11.29 4.83 1.33
N LEU A 101 -11.24 6.08 0.85
CA LEU A 101 -9.98 6.75 0.52
C LEU A 101 -9.06 6.91 1.73
N ARG A 102 -9.60 7.27 2.91
CA ARG A 102 -8.82 7.36 4.15
C ARG A 102 -8.28 6.00 4.58
N ARG A 103 -9.08 4.95 4.42
CA ARG A 103 -8.64 3.58 4.68
C ARG A 103 -7.50 3.17 3.75
N CYS A 104 -7.64 3.43 2.44
CA CYS A 104 -6.58 3.20 1.48
C CYS A 104 -5.30 3.95 1.86
N TYR A 105 -5.40 5.24 2.18
CA TYR A 105 -4.24 6.05 2.57
C TYR A 105 -3.48 5.45 3.76
N GLY A 106 -4.19 5.04 4.81
CA GLY A 106 -3.57 4.39 5.97
C GLY A 106 -2.87 3.08 5.62
N ARG A 107 -3.44 2.29 4.71
CA ARG A 107 -2.84 1.04 4.21
C ARG A 107 -1.60 1.29 3.38
N GLU A 108 -1.64 2.27 2.47
CA GLU A 108 -0.47 2.69 1.67
C GLU A 108 0.70 3.14 2.55
N MET A 109 0.42 3.92 3.59
CA MET A 109 1.46 4.34 4.54
C MET A 109 2.10 3.15 5.25
N GLN A 110 1.33 2.11 5.57
CA GLN A 110 1.86 0.88 6.16
C GLN A 110 2.72 0.09 5.16
N SER A 111 2.26 -0.06 3.91
CA SER A 111 3.01 -0.72 2.85
C SER A 111 4.30 0.02 2.53
N LEU A 112 4.25 1.35 2.41
CA LEU A 112 5.42 2.20 2.22
C LEU A 112 6.48 1.97 3.30
N ALA A 113 6.10 2.01 4.58
CA ALA A 113 7.01 1.79 5.69
C ALA A 113 7.65 0.39 5.66
N GLU A 114 6.87 -0.64 5.31
CA GLU A 114 7.36 -2.00 5.20
C GLU A 114 8.33 -2.17 4.03
N TYR A 115 8.05 -1.59 2.86
CA TYR A 115 8.94 -1.66 1.72
C TYR A 115 10.22 -0.84 1.90
N GLU A 116 10.16 0.30 2.56
CA GLU A 116 11.34 1.05 2.98
C GLU A 116 12.24 0.24 3.91
N ARG A 117 11.66 -0.48 4.88
CA ARG A 117 12.40 -1.38 5.76
C ARG A 117 13.07 -2.52 4.97
N ARG A 118 12.39 -3.10 4.00
CA ARG A 118 12.91 -4.18 3.15
C ARG A 118 13.87 -3.69 2.06
N ALA A 119 13.98 -2.41 1.83
CA ALA A 119 14.94 -1.83 0.90
C ALA A 119 16.40 -2.08 1.29
N GLU A 120 16.65 -2.48 2.55
CA GLU A 120 17.97 -2.90 3.04
C GLU A 120 18.32 -4.37 2.71
N ASP A 121 17.38 -5.14 2.17
CA ASP A 121 17.62 -6.54 1.77
C ASP A 121 18.72 -6.61 0.70
N PRO A 122 19.79 -7.44 0.91
CA PRO A 122 20.92 -7.49 -0.01
C PRO A 122 20.56 -8.05 -1.39
N GLN A 123 19.51 -8.86 -1.50
CA GLN A 123 19.10 -9.50 -2.74
C GLN A 123 17.93 -8.77 -3.42
N TYR A 124 16.92 -8.37 -2.68
CA TYR A 124 15.67 -7.81 -3.21
C TYR A 124 15.46 -6.32 -2.88
N GLY A 125 16.41 -5.69 -2.21
CA GLY A 125 16.29 -4.29 -1.76
C GLY A 125 15.95 -3.31 -2.87
N GLY A 126 16.50 -3.50 -4.07
CA GLY A 126 16.17 -2.67 -5.24
C GLY A 126 14.71 -2.78 -5.67
N VAL A 127 14.15 -3.99 -5.60
CA VAL A 127 12.73 -4.23 -5.90
C VAL A 127 11.83 -3.54 -4.87
N PHE A 128 12.12 -3.72 -3.59
CA PHE A 128 11.35 -3.09 -2.51
C PHE A 128 11.44 -1.56 -2.53
N ARG A 129 12.59 -1.02 -2.89
CA ARG A 129 12.77 0.44 -3.05
C ARG A 129 11.87 1.00 -4.14
N LYS A 130 11.78 0.31 -5.27
CA LYS A 130 10.89 0.70 -6.37
C LYS A 130 9.42 0.59 -5.99
N MET A 131 9.03 -0.45 -5.25
CA MET A 131 7.68 -0.58 -4.72
C MET A 131 7.36 0.56 -3.75
N ALA A 132 8.27 0.89 -2.83
CA ALA A 132 8.11 2.02 -1.91
C ALA A 132 7.88 3.36 -2.62
N GLU A 133 8.57 3.63 -3.72
CA GLU A 133 8.35 4.83 -4.54
C GLU A 133 6.93 4.86 -5.13
N GLN A 134 6.40 3.71 -5.54
CA GLN A 134 5.04 3.61 -6.05
C GLN A 134 3.99 3.83 -4.97
N GLU A 135 4.16 3.24 -3.77
CA GLU A 135 3.29 3.49 -2.62
C GLU A 135 3.27 4.96 -2.20
N GLN A 136 4.42 5.62 -2.24
CA GLN A 136 4.49 7.06 -1.98
C GLN A 136 3.69 7.86 -3.00
N SER A 137 3.72 7.45 -4.26
CA SER A 137 2.90 8.05 -5.32
C SER A 137 1.41 7.83 -5.07
N HIS A 138 1.00 6.62 -4.66
CA HIS A 138 -0.39 6.31 -4.28
C HIS A 138 -0.86 7.19 -3.12
N CYS A 139 -0.06 7.34 -2.07
CA CYS A 139 -0.39 8.24 -0.96
C CYS A 139 -0.67 9.66 -1.42
N ARG A 140 0.15 10.21 -2.31
CA ARG A 140 -0.03 11.56 -2.85
C ARG A 140 -1.33 11.67 -3.66
N ILE A 141 -1.61 10.70 -4.51
CA ILE A 141 -2.84 10.66 -5.32
C ILE A 141 -4.08 10.62 -4.41
N LEU A 142 -4.07 9.78 -3.38
CA LEU A 142 -5.18 9.67 -2.43
C LEU A 142 -5.43 10.97 -1.66
N LEU A 143 -4.36 11.67 -1.25
CA LEU A 143 -4.48 12.99 -0.62
C LEU A 143 -5.10 14.03 -1.55
N GLU A 144 -4.72 14.03 -2.82
CA GLU A 144 -5.30 14.92 -3.82
C GLU A 144 -6.79 14.64 -4.05
N LEU A 145 -7.17 13.36 -4.13
CA LEU A 145 -8.58 12.96 -4.26
C LEU A 145 -9.40 13.39 -3.05
N LEU A 146 -8.90 13.16 -1.84
CA LEU A 146 -9.55 13.58 -0.58
C LEU A 146 -9.71 15.09 -0.51
N GLY A 147 -8.66 15.85 -0.83
CA GLY A 147 -8.71 17.31 -0.82
C GLY A 147 -9.77 17.89 -1.76
N ARG A 148 -9.94 17.28 -2.94
CA ARG A 148 -10.98 17.72 -3.89
C ARG A 148 -12.40 17.40 -3.43
N LEU A 149 -12.62 16.30 -2.71
CA LEU A 149 -13.91 15.97 -2.13
C LEU A 149 -14.31 16.93 -1.01
N GLU A 150 -13.39 17.29 -0.13
CA GLU A 150 -13.63 18.26 0.94
C GLU A 150 -13.98 19.65 0.41
N HIS A 151 -13.37 20.09 -0.70
CA HIS A 151 -13.72 21.34 -1.35
C HIS A 151 -15.12 21.35 -1.97
N LYS A 152 -15.59 20.22 -2.50
CA LYS A 152 -16.95 20.09 -3.06
C LYS A 152 -18.04 20.13 -1.99
N SER A 153 -17.78 19.58 -0.81
CA SER A 153 -18.73 19.52 0.30
C SER A 153 -18.91 20.88 1.02
N LYS A 154 -17.97 21.84 0.84
CA LYS A 154 -18.00 23.17 1.46
C LYS A 154 -18.55 24.27 0.55
N ARG A 155 -18.96 23.97 -0.68
CA ARG A 155 -19.67 24.94 -1.53
C ARG A 155 -21.15 24.93 -1.20
N PRO A 156 -21.74 26.10 -0.87
CA PRO A 156 -23.18 26.24 -0.60
C PRO A 156 -24.02 25.95 -1.83
#